data_1de35fe982b164e1b911b3f190dcfa01
#
_entry.id   1de35fe982b164e1b911b3f190dcfa01
#
_cell.length_a   1.000
_cell.length_b   1.000
_cell.length_c   1.000
_cell.angle_alpha   90.00
_cell.angle_beta   90.00
_cell.angle_gamma   90.00
#
_symmetry.space_group_name_H-M   'P 1'
#
loop_
_entity.id
_entity.type
_entity.pdbx_description
1 polymer ?
#
loop_
_entity_poly.entity_id
_entity_poly.type
_entity_poly.pdbx_seq_one_letter_code
_entity_poly.pdbx_strand_id
1 'polypeptide(L)'
;CCNLVAEEEGRVVGYILGACADRPLALAFAKRLLWALPRLLLGRFGPPLPHLRYLLRLLRYPGPKAPKDRYPAHLHIAVDPEAQGHGVGKALLAAFLKCLREKGVPGVQLATTRANRAARGLYRAMGFRVYAKRASPFWAPYLGRPLIHEVWVRDLG
;
A
#
# COMPACT_ATOMS: atom_id res chain seq x y z
N CYS A 1 6.44 -11.51 5.67
CA CYS A 1 6.74 -11.63 4.26
C CYS A 1 8.15 -11.11 3.98
N CYS A 2 8.40 -10.44 2.87
CA CYS A 2 9.72 -9.90 2.55
C CYS A 2 9.71 -8.40 2.80
N ASN A 3 10.66 -7.90 3.57
CA ASN A 3 10.88 -6.48 3.78
C ASN A 3 12.33 -6.19 3.38
N LEU A 4 12.52 -5.21 2.51
CA LEU A 4 13.82 -4.87 1.94
C LEU A 4 14.05 -3.37 2.03
N VAL A 5 15.29 -2.98 2.16
CA VAL A 5 15.74 -1.59 2.05
C VAL A 5 16.79 -1.48 0.94
N ALA A 6 16.83 -0.34 0.29
CA ALA A 6 17.91 0.04 -0.61
C ALA A 6 18.75 1.10 0.09
N GLU A 7 20.06 0.92 0.06
CA GLU A 7 21.03 1.80 0.69
C GLU A 7 22.07 2.25 -0.36
N GLU A 8 22.41 3.51 -0.35
CA GLU A 8 23.49 4.11 -1.13
C GLU A 8 24.35 4.95 -0.19
N GLU A 9 25.64 4.71 -0.17
CA GLU A 9 26.64 5.44 0.66
C GLU A 9 26.27 5.52 2.16
N GLY A 10 25.69 4.43 2.71
CA GLY A 10 25.28 4.37 4.12
C GLY A 10 23.95 5.07 4.43
N ARG A 11 23.23 5.58 3.41
CA ARG A 11 21.90 6.21 3.56
C ARG A 11 20.82 5.32 2.96
N VAL A 12 19.72 5.13 3.68
CA VAL A 12 18.55 4.43 3.14
C VAL A 12 17.83 5.33 2.14
N VAL A 13 17.83 4.92 0.86
CA VAL A 13 17.22 5.67 -0.26
C VAL A 13 15.90 5.08 -0.72
N GLY A 14 15.48 3.94 -0.16
CA GLY A 14 14.19 3.35 -0.49
C GLY A 14 13.91 2.10 0.32
N TYR A 15 12.64 1.69 0.35
CA TYR A 15 12.23 0.46 1.00
C TYR A 15 11.02 -0.17 0.32
N ILE A 16 10.85 -1.46 0.54
CA ILE A 16 9.64 -2.21 0.21
C ILE A 16 9.20 -3.05 1.40
N LEU A 17 7.94 -2.91 1.78
CA LEU A 17 7.30 -3.67 2.85
C LEU A 17 6.26 -4.60 2.24
N GLY A 18 6.30 -5.87 2.61
CA GLY A 18 5.37 -6.86 2.14
C GLY A 18 4.61 -7.58 3.26
N ALA A 19 3.33 -7.85 3.02
CA ALA A 19 2.49 -8.69 3.87
C ALA A 19 1.92 -9.83 3.04
N CYS A 20 2.03 -11.08 3.54
CA CYS A 20 1.57 -12.29 2.84
C CYS A 20 0.34 -12.94 3.49
N ALA A 21 -0.09 -12.47 4.65
CA ALA A 21 -1.29 -12.97 5.32
C ALA A 21 -1.93 -11.87 6.15
N ASP A 22 -3.22 -11.65 5.95
CA ASP A 22 -3.94 -10.57 6.61
C ASP A 22 -4.51 -10.92 7.99
N ARG A 23 -4.67 -12.20 8.33
CA ARG A 23 -5.35 -12.62 9.57
C ARG A 23 -4.67 -12.12 10.86
N PRO A 24 -3.36 -12.30 11.08
CA PRO A 24 -2.71 -11.80 12.29
C PRO A 24 -2.69 -10.27 12.34
N LEU A 25 -2.60 -9.62 11.17
CA LEU A 25 -2.59 -8.16 11.07
C LEU A 25 -3.95 -7.56 11.43
N ALA A 26 -5.06 -8.13 10.93
CA ALA A 26 -6.43 -7.67 11.24
C ALA A 26 -6.73 -7.78 12.75
N LEU A 27 -6.35 -8.87 13.40
CA LEU A 27 -6.50 -9.05 14.85
C LEU A 27 -5.66 -8.04 15.66
N ALA A 28 -4.43 -7.81 15.24
CA ALA A 28 -3.56 -6.82 15.87
C ALA A 28 -4.12 -5.38 15.73
N PHE A 29 -4.66 -5.06 14.54
CA PHE A 29 -5.34 -3.79 14.32
C PHE A 29 -6.61 -3.65 15.17
N ALA A 30 -7.45 -4.68 15.25
CA ALA A 30 -8.67 -4.66 16.05
C ALA A 30 -8.35 -4.43 17.54
N LYS A 31 -7.35 -5.13 18.10
CA LYS A 31 -6.89 -4.92 19.48
C LYS A 31 -6.37 -3.50 19.71
N ARG A 32 -5.57 -2.98 18.79
CA ARG A 32 -5.04 -1.60 18.89
C ARG A 32 -6.13 -0.55 18.76
N LEU A 33 -7.09 -0.76 17.88
CA LEU A 33 -8.24 0.13 17.72
C LEU A 33 -9.09 0.16 18.98
N LEU A 34 -9.38 -0.99 19.59
CA LEU A 34 -10.12 -1.09 20.85
C LEU A 34 -9.41 -0.33 21.98
N TRP A 35 -8.08 -0.38 22.04
CA TRP A 35 -7.27 0.37 22.99
C TRP A 35 -7.20 1.88 22.69
N ALA A 36 -7.16 2.24 21.41
CA ALA A 36 -7.03 3.63 20.96
C ALA A 36 -8.36 4.40 20.98
N LEU A 37 -9.49 3.72 20.75
CA LEU A 37 -10.79 4.36 20.62
C LEU A 37 -11.22 5.19 21.85
N PRO A 38 -11.12 4.71 23.10
CA PRO A 38 -11.44 5.54 24.27
C PRO A 38 -10.54 6.77 24.38
N ARG A 39 -9.26 6.61 24.06
CA ARG A 39 -8.27 7.72 24.09
C ARG A 39 -8.54 8.78 23.02
N LEU A 40 -9.01 8.33 21.87
CA LEU A 40 -9.44 9.20 20.77
C LEU A 40 -10.67 10.01 21.17
N LEU A 41 -11.66 9.36 21.77
CA LEU A 41 -12.90 10.01 22.24
C LEU A 41 -12.63 11.00 23.39
N LEU A 42 -11.65 10.71 24.24
CA LEU A 42 -11.21 11.59 25.32
C LEU A 42 -10.27 12.72 24.83
N GLY A 43 -10.07 12.86 23.53
CA GLY A 43 -9.25 13.93 22.94
C GLY A 43 -7.75 13.82 23.20
N ARG A 44 -7.24 12.66 23.66
CA ARG A 44 -5.80 12.47 23.94
C ARG A 44 -4.90 12.56 22.71
N PHE A 45 -5.48 12.43 21.51
CA PHE A 45 -4.80 12.59 20.22
C PHE A 45 -5.22 13.85 19.47
N GLY A 46 -5.75 14.86 20.20
CA GLY A 46 -6.31 16.08 19.64
C GLY A 46 -7.84 16.02 19.44
N PRO A 47 -8.45 17.01 18.79
CA PRO A 47 -9.90 17.09 18.62
C PRO A 47 -10.45 15.80 17.99
N PRO A 48 -11.46 15.13 18.61
CA PRO A 48 -11.92 13.81 18.14
C PRO A 48 -12.70 13.88 16.81
N LEU A 49 -13.35 14.99 16.52
CA LEU A 49 -14.24 15.14 15.37
C LEU A 49 -13.55 14.96 14.01
N PRO A 50 -12.37 15.56 13.73
CA PRO A 50 -11.64 15.28 12.49
C PRO A 50 -11.26 13.81 12.32
N HIS A 51 -10.81 13.16 13.40
CA HIS A 51 -10.42 11.75 13.39
C HIS A 51 -11.63 10.84 13.14
N LEU A 52 -12.77 11.13 13.78
CA LEU A 52 -14.01 10.38 13.55
C LEU A 52 -14.50 10.54 12.10
N ARG A 53 -14.48 11.75 11.57
CA ARG A 53 -14.81 12.01 10.15
C ARG A 53 -13.88 11.23 9.21
N TYR A 54 -12.59 11.17 9.50
CA TYR A 54 -11.63 10.39 8.73
C TYR A 54 -11.96 8.90 8.77
N LEU A 55 -12.23 8.33 9.96
CA LEU A 55 -12.61 6.93 10.12
C LEU A 55 -13.92 6.60 9.37
N LEU A 56 -14.94 7.44 9.48
CA LEU A 56 -16.20 7.28 8.75
C LEU A 56 -15.97 7.30 7.22
N ARG A 57 -15.10 8.19 6.74
CA ARG A 57 -14.73 8.22 5.31
C ARG A 57 -13.98 6.96 4.88
N LEU A 58 -13.07 6.44 5.73
CA LEU A 58 -12.33 5.21 5.45
C LEU A 58 -13.28 4.01 5.29
N LEU A 59 -14.30 3.92 6.14
CA LEU A 59 -15.34 2.89 6.07
C LEU A 59 -16.26 3.08 4.87
N ARG A 60 -16.63 4.34 4.55
CA ARG A 60 -17.57 4.65 3.46
C ARG A 60 -16.96 4.50 2.07
N TYR A 61 -15.65 4.71 1.93
CA TYR A 61 -14.94 4.72 0.66
C TYR A 61 -13.76 3.73 0.65
N PRO A 62 -14.03 2.42 0.80
CA PRO A 62 -12.97 1.43 0.73
C PRO A 62 -12.35 1.41 -0.68
N GLY A 63 -11.03 1.30 -0.74
CA GLY A 63 -10.32 1.14 -2.01
C GLY A 63 -10.71 -0.16 -2.73
N PRO A 64 -10.49 -0.26 -4.05
CA PRO A 64 -10.65 -1.51 -4.77
C PRO A 64 -9.65 -2.54 -4.25
N LYS A 65 -10.01 -3.82 -4.31
CA LYS A 65 -9.16 -4.95 -3.89
C LYS A 65 -9.24 -6.07 -4.94
N ALA A 66 -8.17 -6.84 -5.04
CA ALA A 66 -8.17 -8.09 -5.80
C ALA A 66 -8.44 -9.28 -4.88
N PRO A 67 -8.87 -10.44 -5.42
CA PRO A 67 -9.12 -11.65 -4.64
C PRO A 67 -7.86 -12.10 -3.89
N LYS A 68 -8.00 -12.40 -2.59
CA LYS A 68 -6.88 -12.74 -1.72
C LYS A 68 -6.40 -14.17 -1.87
N ASP A 69 -7.22 -15.06 -2.34
CA ASP A 69 -6.89 -16.43 -2.68
C ASP A 69 -5.88 -16.48 -3.84
N ARG A 70 -6.05 -15.61 -4.84
CA ARG A 70 -5.15 -15.51 -5.98
C ARG A 70 -3.99 -14.54 -5.75
N TYR A 71 -4.21 -13.43 -5.03
CA TYR A 71 -3.21 -12.39 -4.77
C TYR A 71 -3.08 -12.13 -3.27
N PRO A 72 -2.57 -13.12 -2.49
CA PRO A 72 -2.49 -13.01 -1.03
C PRO A 72 -1.44 -12.00 -0.56
N ALA A 73 -0.39 -11.76 -1.35
CA ALA A 73 0.65 -10.81 -0.99
C ALA A 73 0.24 -9.37 -1.32
N HIS A 74 0.58 -8.47 -0.39
CA HIS A 74 0.47 -7.03 -0.57
C HIS A 74 1.83 -6.39 -0.42
N LEU A 75 2.08 -5.29 -1.13
CA LEU A 75 3.31 -4.51 -0.98
C LEU A 75 3.05 -3.02 -0.86
N HIS A 76 3.96 -2.36 -0.16
CA HIS A 76 4.14 -0.92 -0.15
C HIS A 76 5.59 -0.62 -0.49
N ILE A 77 5.83 0.28 -1.44
CA ILE A 77 7.17 0.70 -1.87
C ILE A 77 7.28 2.22 -1.82
N ALA A 78 8.38 2.71 -1.29
CA ALA A 78 8.75 4.11 -1.34
C ALA A 78 10.22 4.24 -1.71
N VAL A 79 10.53 5.27 -2.50
CA VAL A 79 11.89 5.63 -2.93
C VAL A 79 12.05 7.13 -2.72
N ASP A 80 13.16 7.52 -2.12
CA ASP A 80 13.55 8.92 -1.93
C ASP A 80 13.42 9.67 -3.27
N PRO A 81 12.80 10.86 -3.30
CA PRO A 81 12.68 11.66 -4.52
C PRO A 81 14.01 11.87 -5.26
N GLU A 82 15.13 12.04 -4.53
CA GLU A 82 16.47 12.23 -5.11
C GLU A 82 17.00 10.95 -5.78
N ALA A 83 16.60 9.76 -5.29
CA ALA A 83 16.97 8.46 -5.84
C ALA A 83 15.99 7.92 -6.89
N GLN A 84 14.92 8.67 -7.20
CA GLN A 84 13.99 8.28 -8.25
C GLN A 84 14.62 8.43 -9.64
N GLY A 85 14.27 7.54 -10.55
CA GLY A 85 14.85 7.52 -11.91
C GLY A 85 16.15 6.70 -12.02
N HIS A 86 16.85 6.41 -10.93
CA HIS A 86 18.12 5.65 -10.90
C HIS A 86 17.94 4.12 -10.80
N GLY A 87 16.72 3.61 -10.97
CA GLY A 87 16.46 2.16 -10.97
C GLY A 87 16.22 1.53 -9.60
N VAL A 88 16.36 2.27 -8.49
CA VAL A 88 16.19 1.78 -7.11
C VAL A 88 14.85 1.07 -6.92
N GLY A 89 13.75 1.69 -7.34
CA GLY A 89 12.42 1.09 -7.24
C GLY A 89 12.27 -0.20 -8.05
N LYS A 90 12.92 -0.30 -9.21
CA LYS A 90 12.94 -1.50 -10.04
C LYS A 90 13.73 -2.62 -9.36
N ALA A 91 14.89 -2.31 -8.79
CA ALA A 91 15.72 -3.27 -8.06
C ALA A 91 15.00 -3.83 -6.82
N LEU A 92 14.43 -2.95 -5.99
CA LEU A 92 13.64 -3.33 -4.81
C LEU A 92 12.47 -4.24 -5.20
N LEU A 93 11.71 -3.87 -6.22
CA LEU A 93 10.54 -4.64 -6.65
C LEU A 93 10.96 -5.99 -7.27
N ALA A 94 12.06 -6.05 -8.00
CA ALA A 94 12.59 -7.30 -8.55
C ALA A 94 13.02 -8.27 -7.45
N ALA A 95 13.77 -7.79 -6.45
CA ALA A 95 14.20 -8.58 -5.30
C ALA A 95 13.01 -9.07 -4.47
N PHE A 96 12.01 -8.21 -4.26
CA PHE A 96 10.78 -8.57 -3.57
C PHE A 96 10.00 -9.67 -4.30
N LEU A 97 9.83 -9.55 -5.61
CA LEU A 97 9.13 -10.56 -6.42
C LEU A 97 9.88 -11.90 -6.43
N LYS A 98 11.22 -11.87 -6.45
CA LYS A 98 12.04 -13.07 -6.30
C LYS A 98 11.78 -13.75 -4.96
N CYS A 99 11.84 -13.00 -3.86
CA CYS A 99 11.54 -13.51 -2.52
C CYS A 99 10.13 -14.13 -2.39
N LEU A 100 9.12 -13.53 -3.03
CA LEU A 100 7.76 -14.09 -3.03
C LEU A 100 7.67 -15.43 -3.80
N ARG A 101 8.37 -15.55 -4.95
CA ARG A 101 8.42 -16.80 -5.71
C ARG A 101 9.10 -17.91 -4.92
N GLU A 102 10.22 -17.63 -4.28
CA GLU A 102 10.94 -18.59 -3.43
C GLU A 102 10.08 -19.09 -2.25
N LYS A 103 9.09 -18.31 -1.83
CA LYS A 103 8.11 -18.68 -0.79
C LYS A 103 6.84 -19.34 -1.36
N GLY A 104 6.77 -19.59 -2.67
CA GLY A 104 5.62 -20.22 -3.31
C GLY A 104 4.34 -19.36 -3.28
N VAL A 105 4.47 -18.03 -3.17
CA VAL A 105 3.31 -17.14 -3.15
C VAL A 105 2.73 -17.02 -4.56
N PRO A 106 1.43 -17.32 -4.78
CA PRO A 106 0.85 -17.42 -6.14
C PRO A 106 0.70 -16.07 -6.83
N GLY A 107 0.55 -14.99 -6.07
CA GLY A 107 0.35 -13.68 -6.67
C GLY A 107 0.46 -12.53 -5.67
N VAL A 108 0.63 -11.33 -6.20
CA VAL A 108 0.81 -10.10 -5.42
C VAL A 108 -0.09 -8.99 -5.94
N GLN A 109 -0.60 -8.18 -5.03
CA GLN A 109 -1.37 -6.99 -5.35
C GLN A 109 -0.81 -5.76 -4.64
N LEU A 110 -1.06 -4.61 -5.22
CA LEU A 110 -0.76 -3.31 -4.64
C LEU A 110 -1.82 -2.30 -5.04
N ALA A 111 -1.94 -1.23 -4.27
CA ALA A 111 -2.83 -0.11 -4.56
C ALA A 111 -2.04 1.16 -4.87
N THR A 112 -2.49 1.91 -5.86
CA THR A 112 -1.97 3.24 -6.18
C THR A 112 -3.08 4.14 -6.70
N THR A 113 -2.76 5.39 -7.02
CA THR A 113 -3.70 6.30 -7.68
C THR A 113 -3.31 6.51 -9.14
N ARG A 114 -4.29 6.81 -9.98
CA ARG A 114 -4.06 7.15 -11.40
C ARG A 114 -3.12 8.35 -11.57
N ALA A 115 -3.08 9.24 -10.59
CA ALA A 115 -2.21 10.41 -10.58
C ALA A 115 -0.72 10.06 -10.43
N ASN A 116 -0.39 8.92 -9.79
CA ASN A 116 0.99 8.49 -9.58
C ASN A 116 1.56 7.84 -10.87
N ARG A 117 1.99 8.69 -11.80
CA ARG A 117 2.50 8.26 -13.11
C ARG A 117 3.79 7.43 -12.99
N ALA A 118 4.70 7.82 -12.10
CA ALA A 118 5.98 7.13 -11.88
C ALA A 118 5.76 5.69 -11.39
N ALA A 119 4.96 5.50 -10.34
CA ALA A 119 4.64 4.18 -9.81
C ALA A 119 3.93 3.31 -10.86
N ARG A 120 2.98 3.87 -11.61
CA ARG A 120 2.29 3.14 -12.68
C ARG A 120 3.23 2.70 -13.81
N GLY A 121 4.22 3.53 -14.16
CA GLY A 121 5.27 3.19 -15.12
C GLY A 121 6.11 2.02 -14.63
N LEU A 122 6.58 2.09 -13.39
CA LEU A 122 7.33 1.03 -12.73
C LEU A 122 6.53 -0.29 -12.70
N TYR A 123 5.28 -0.28 -12.25
CA TYR A 123 4.47 -1.50 -12.13
C TYR A 123 4.21 -2.14 -13.49
N ARG A 124 3.93 -1.34 -14.53
CA ARG A 124 3.77 -1.85 -15.89
C ARG A 124 5.07 -2.49 -16.40
N ALA A 125 6.21 -1.83 -16.25
CA ALA A 125 7.52 -2.36 -16.63
C ALA A 125 7.89 -3.64 -15.88
N MET A 126 7.34 -3.83 -14.67
CA MET A 126 7.54 -5.03 -13.85
C MET A 126 6.44 -6.09 -14.06
N GLY A 127 5.64 -6.00 -15.12
CA GLY A 127 4.65 -7.01 -15.50
C GLY A 127 3.38 -7.02 -14.65
N PHE A 128 3.10 -5.97 -13.90
CA PHE A 128 1.80 -5.80 -13.25
C PHE A 128 0.75 -5.30 -14.24
N ARG A 129 -0.49 -5.72 -14.03
CA ARG A 129 -1.66 -5.24 -14.77
C ARG A 129 -2.70 -4.63 -13.83
N VAL A 130 -3.47 -3.70 -14.34
CA VAL A 130 -4.59 -3.13 -13.59
C VAL A 130 -5.68 -4.18 -13.47
N TYR A 131 -6.06 -4.50 -12.25
CA TYR A 131 -7.16 -5.43 -11.95
C TYR A 131 -8.49 -4.69 -11.79
N ALA A 132 -8.50 -3.62 -11.00
CA ALA A 132 -9.69 -2.84 -10.73
C ALA A 132 -9.37 -1.35 -10.56
N LYS A 133 -10.37 -0.51 -10.88
CA LYS A 133 -10.32 0.95 -10.70
C LYS A 133 -11.57 1.40 -9.98
N ARG A 134 -11.44 2.38 -9.09
CA ARG A 134 -12.58 3.02 -8.42
C ARG A 134 -12.31 4.51 -8.23
N ALA A 135 -13.21 5.35 -8.69
CA ALA A 135 -13.22 6.76 -8.29
C ALA A 135 -13.63 6.85 -6.81
N SER A 136 -12.87 7.59 -6.03
CA SER A 136 -13.14 7.77 -4.60
C SER A 136 -13.02 9.24 -4.22
N PRO A 137 -14.03 9.82 -3.57
CA PRO A 137 -13.98 11.16 -3.02
C PRO A 137 -13.28 11.19 -1.65
N PHE A 138 -12.63 10.11 -1.23
CA PHE A 138 -11.96 10.02 0.08
C PHE A 138 -11.04 11.21 0.33
N TRP A 139 -10.21 11.57 -0.64
CA TRP A 139 -9.26 12.69 -0.56
C TRP A 139 -9.82 14.03 -1.03
N ALA A 140 -11.07 14.07 -1.49
CA ALA A 140 -11.64 15.28 -2.06
C ALA A 140 -11.63 16.50 -1.12
N PRO A 141 -11.84 16.38 0.22
CA PRO A 141 -11.74 17.53 1.12
C PRO A 141 -10.35 18.15 1.21
N TYR A 142 -9.31 17.37 0.88
CA TYR A 142 -7.92 17.83 0.96
C TYR A 142 -7.36 18.25 -0.40
N LEU A 143 -7.89 17.68 -1.48
CA LEU A 143 -7.36 17.85 -2.84
C LEU A 143 -8.34 18.60 -3.77
N GLY A 144 -9.53 18.97 -3.30
CA GLY A 144 -10.57 19.62 -4.07
C GLY A 144 -11.22 18.73 -5.16
N ARG A 145 -10.75 17.48 -5.33
CA ARG A 145 -11.24 16.55 -6.37
C ARG A 145 -11.15 15.08 -5.94
N PRO A 146 -12.01 14.21 -6.50
CA PRO A 146 -11.86 12.77 -6.29
C PRO A 146 -10.61 12.22 -6.99
N LEU A 147 -10.05 11.15 -6.45
CA LEU A 147 -8.96 10.40 -7.08
C LEU A 147 -9.47 9.06 -7.61
N ILE A 148 -8.88 8.61 -8.71
CA ILE A 148 -9.08 7.25 -9.20
C ILE A 148 -8.03 6.36 -8.54
N HIS A 149 -8.48 5.46 -7.67
CA HIS A 149 -7.66 4.40 -7.08
C HIS A 149 -7.60 3.21 -8.02
N GLU A 150 -6.42 2.63 -8.16
CA GLU A 150 -6.17 1.46 -9.01
C GLU A 150 -5.56 0.36 -8.14
N VAL A 151 -6.05 -0.86 -8.28
CA VAL A 151 -5.38 -2.07 -7.80
C VAL A 151 -4.68 -2.71 -8.97
N TRP A 152 -3.41 -2.99 -8.77
CA TRP A 152 -2.55 -3.67 -9.73
C TRP A 152 -2.19 -5.05 -9.19
N VAL A 153 -2.14 -6.03 -10.06
CA VAL A 153 -1.85 -7.43 -9.70
C VAL A 153 -0.78 -8.00 -10.61
N ARG A 154 -0.06 -8.99 -10.07
CA ARG A 154 0.86 -9.81 -10.84
C ARG A 154 0.76 -11.26 -10.36
N ASP A 155 0.59 -12.20 -11.28
CA ASP A 155 0.73 -13.63 -11.04
C ASP A 155 2.23 -13.96 -10.91
N LEU A 156 2.59 -14.90 -10.04
CA LEU A 156 4.00 -15.23 -9.71
C LEU A 156 4.38 -16.68 -10.06
N GLY A 157 3.37 -17.55 -10.22
CA GLY A 157 3.52 -18.92 -10.68
C GLY A 157 3.25 -19.04 -12.14
#